data_efd61cd4088b2edf217806ebc54978bb
#
_entry.id   efd61cd4088b2edf217806ebc54978bb
#
_cell.length_a   1.000
_cell.length_b   1.000
_cell.length_c   1.000
_cell.angle_alpha   90.00
_cell.angle_beta   90.00
_cell.angle_gamma   90.00
#
_symmetry.space_group_name_H-M   'P 1'
#
loop_
_entity.id
_entity.type
_entity.pdbx_description
1 polymer ?
#
loop_
_entity_poly.entity_id
_entity_poly.type
_entity_poly.pdbx_seq_one_letter_code
_entity_poly.pdbx_strand_id
1 'polypeptide(L)'
;MLDAFFNWLLDQQLLISSAIMFLLLLERKLLSQLSARLVYTLWALLPIGLFLANLPDHLKPIQNNFISKLTITPNTAIMPQFTPTWFAVYVLVTAALLLTAVYFHYRFLAKLQLEQITVDHHSIQSLCLYQSKQISSPMVVGVINTKLVLPTNYHSHYDNLALALILEHESVHIKRKDNLINAIALSATILLWFNPLAWLGYASLRRIQELSCDEQVLKNKSTEQRILYSKALVHCASFSRAGLMAYSQYGDKNTMLQRLNQIKQIDNSSFIAKTALVIFTAGMLSSFAIAKQPMSVEKTKDYQAVMRVEPIYPIRAAEQGISGSVVLKYDILPSGATSNVSVVSAEPEDVFNREAKRALKQWQYAPSESGFKNALVQLDFALDENYQANDLIEKIKVSSK
;
A
#
# COMPACT_ATOMS: atom_id res chain seq x y z
N MET A 1 -7.52 7.56 -21.34
CA MET A 1 -8.16 7.26 -20.05
C MET A 1 -7.83 5.83 -19.60
N LEU A 2 -7.96 4.80 -20.45
CA LEU A 2 -7.61 3.41 -20.13
C LEU A 2 -6.13 3.25 -19.83
N ASP A 3 -5.26 3.79 -20.68
CA ASP A 3 -3.80 3.76 -20.48
C ASP A 3 -3.39 4.45 -19.18
N ALA A 4 -4.02 5.58 -18.85
CA ALA A 4 -3.77 6.27 -17.60
C ALA A 4 -4.13 5.41 -16.37
N PHE A 5 -5.21 4.63 -16.44
CA PHE A 5 -5.60 3.70 -15.38
C PHE A 5 -4.58 2.57 -15.23
N PHE A 6 -4.17 1.92 -16.34
CA PHE A 6 -3.19 0.84 -16.28
C PHE A 6 -1.81 1.32 -15.82
N ASN A 7 -1.35 2.46 -16.33
CA ASN A 7 -0.09 3.04 -15.89
C ASN A 7 -0.14 3.36 -14.39
N TRP A 8 -1.22 4.00 -13.92
CA TRP A 8 -1.42 4.22 -12.49
C TRP A 8 -1.41 2.90 -11.69
N LEU A 9 -2.11 1.85 -12.18
CA LEU A 9 -2.16 0.55 -11.52
C LEU A 9 -0.77 -0.11 -11.46
N LEU A 10 0.01 -0.04 -12.55
CA LEU A 10 1.38 -0.57 -12.60
C LEU A 10 2.32 0.20 -11.67
N ASP A 11 2.22 1.51 -11.65
CA ASP A 11 3.01 2.36 -10.73
C ASP A 11 2.78 2.01 -9.27
N GLN A 12 1.52 1.65 -8.89
CA GLN A 12 1.23 1.23 -7.52
C GLN A 12 1.85 -0.13 -7.18
N GLN A 13 2.13 -1.01 -8.18
CA GLN A 13 2.58 -2.39 -7.92
C GLN A 13 3.92 -2.44 -7.19
N LEU A 14 4.87 -1.60 -7.55
CA LEU A 14 6.18 -1.56 -6.91
C LEU A 14 6.05 -1.17 -5.42
N LEU A 15 5.27 -0.14 -5.14
CA LEU A 15 5.01 0.34 -3.78
C LEU A 15 4.28 -0.72 -2.95
N ILE A 16 3.19 -1.29 -3.47
CA ILE A 16 2.39 -2.30 -2.77
C ILE A 16 3.23 -3.56 -2.54
N SER A 17 3.93 -4.04 -3.57
CA SER A 17 4.72 -5.27 -3.49
C SER A 17 5.90 -5.13 -2.53
N SER A 18 6.60 -3.99 -2.54
CA SER A 18 7.70 -3.74 -1.61
C SER A 18 7.22 -3.63 -0.16
N ALA A 19 6.10 -2.96 0.08
CA ALA A 19 5.52 -2.84 1.41
C ALA A 19 5.02 -4.20 1.94
N ILE A 20 4.34 -5.00 1.11
CA ILE A 20 3.92 -6.36 1.49
C ILE A 20 5.15 -7.23 1.78
N MET A 21 6.15 -7.21 0.91
CA MET A 21 7.40 -7.99 1.10
C MET A 21 8.07 -7.62 2.43
N PHE A 22 8.15 -6.33 2.73
CA PHE A 22 8.69 -5.84 4.01
C PHE A 22 7.89 -6.39 5.20
N LEU A 23 6.55 -6.32 5.17
CA LEU A 23 5.70 -6.84 6.25
C LEU A 23 5.84 -8.35 6.42
N LEU A 24 5.93 -9.11 5.32
CA LEU A 24 6.16 -10.55 5.35
C LEU A 24 7.54 -10.92 5.94
N LEU A 25 8.59 -10.18 5.59
CA LEU A 25 9.93 -10.38 6.15
C LEU A 25 9.97 -10.02 7.63
N LEU A 26 9.30 -8.94 8.04
CA LEU A 26 9.17 -8.52 9.42
C LEU A 26 8.45 -9.58 10.25
N GLU A 27 7.32 -10.10 9.77
CA GLU A 27 6.63 -11.21 10.41
C GLU A 27 7.55 -12.41 10.58
N ARG A 28 8.22 -12.84 9.50
CA ARG A 28 9.05 -14.05 9.52
C ARG A 28 10.26 -13.94 10.44
N LYS A 29 10.88 -12.76 10.55
CA LYS A 29 12.15 -12.57 11.27
C LYS A 29 11.99 -12.01 12.68
N LEU A 30 11.00 -11.17 12.91
CA LEU A 30 10.90 -10.36 14.13
C LEU A 30 9.63 -10.63 14.96
N LEU A 31 8.72 -11.49 14.52
CA LEU A 31 7.49 -11.79 15.26
C LEU A 31 7.76 -12.30 16.68
N SER A 32 8.86 -13.05 16.88
CA SER A 32 9.28 -13.53 18.21
C SER A 32 9.80 -12.42 19.15
N GLN A 33 10.21 -11.28 18.59
CA GLN A 33 10.75 -10.14 19.33
C GLN A 33 9.76 -8.96 19.41
N LEU A 34 8.77 -8.95 18.53
CA LEU A 34 7.74 -7.95 18.44
C LEU A 34 6.40 -8.54 18.86
N SER A 35 5.56 -7.69 19.44
CA SER A 35 4.18 -8.05 19.73
C SER A 35 3.40 -8.28 18.42
N ALA A 36 2.59 -9.35 18.35
CA ALA A 36 1.71 -9.61 17.21
C ALA A 36 0.73 -8.45 16.99
N ARG A 37 0.32 -7.79 18.06
CA ARG A 37 -0.53 -6.60 18.02
C ARG A 37 0.15 -5.44 17.28
N LEU A 38 1.45 -5.24 17.49
CA LEU A 38 2.21 -4.22 16.78
C LEU A 38 2.31 -4.56 15.30
N VAL A 39 2.68 -5.81 14.96
CA VAL A 39 2.77 -6.26 13.58
C VAL A 39 1.42 -6.14 12.87
N TYR A 40 0.32 -6.46 13.55
CA TYR A 40 -1.03 -6.25 13.00
C TYR A 40 -1.32 -4.79 12.68
N THR A 41 -0.97 -3.86 13.56
CA THR A 41 -1.18 -2.42 13.31
C THR A 41 -0.36 -1.89 12.15
N LEU A 42 0.81 -2.49 11.88
CA LEU A 42 1.66 -2.09 10.73
C LEU A 42 1.01 -2.41 9.37
N TRP A 43 0.03 -3.31 9.30
CA TRP A 43 -0.73 -3.52 8.05
C TRP A 43 -1.52 -2.28 7.62
N ALA A 44 -1.82 -1.35 8.54
CA ALA A 44 -2.42 -0.06 8.21
C ALA A 44 -1.48 0.84 7.37
N LEU A 45 -0.17 0.54 7.33
CA LEU A 45 0.78 1.26 6.47
C LEU A 45 0.46 1.13 4.98
N LEU A 46 -0.13 0.01 4.54
CA LEU A 46 -0.52 -0.17 3.14
C LEU A 46 -1.56 0.87 2.69
N PRO A 47 -2.76 0.95 3.29
CA PRO A 47 -3.74 1.94 2.88
C PRO A 47 -3.27 3.38 3.15
N ILE A 48 -2.53 3.64 4.24
CA ILE A 48 -1.96 4.96 4.53
C ILE A 48 -0.92 5.34 3.48
N GLY A 49 0.00 4.44 3.13
CA GLY A 49 1.02 4.67 2.11
C GLY A 49 0.41 4.94 0.73
N LEU A 50 -0.60 4.16 0.34
CA LEU A 50 -1.35 4.39 -0.90
C LEU A 50 -2.06 5.74 -0.90
N PHE A 51 -2.68 6.11 0.21
CA PHE A 51 -3.34 7.42 0.35
C PHE A 51 -2.33 8.56 0.21
N LEU A 52 -1.21 8.51 0.95
CA LEU A 52 -0.16 9.52 0.89
C LEU A 52 0.48 9.63 -0.50
N ALA A 53 0.74 8.49 -1.16
CA ALA A 53 1.30 8.46 -2.51
C ALA A 53 0.39 9.07 -3.58
N ASN A 54 -0.92 9.08 -3.35
CA ASN A 54 -1.94 9.62 -4.28
C ASN A 54 -2.55 10.94 -3.81
N LEU A 55 -1.97 11.60 -2.79
CA LEU A 55 -2.40 12.92 -2.37
C LEU A 55 -2.23 13.95 -3.51
N PRO A 56 -3.20 14.85 -3.70
CA PRO A 56 -3.04 16.00 -4.58
C PRO A 56 -1.81 16.84 -4.21
N ASP A 57 -1.12 17.40 -5.19
CA ASP A 57 0.17 18.08 -4.98
C ASP A 57 0.10 19.26 -4.00
N HIS A 58 -1.03 19.97 -3.97
CA HIS A 58 -1.25 21.08 -3.03
C HIS A 58 -1.35 20.66 -1.54
N LEU A 59 -1.56 19.37 -1.26
CA LEU A 59 -1.60 18.81 0.10
C LEU A 59 -0.31 18.11 0.52
N LYS A 60 0.67 17.99 -0.40
CA LYS A 60 1.95 17.36 -0.07
C LYS A 60 2.80 18.28 0.82
N PRO A 61 3.38 17.76 1.92
CA PRO A 61 4.09 18.60 2.90
C PRO A 61 5.42 19.18 2.40
N ILE A 62 5.97 18.68 1.31
CA ILE A 62 7.25 19.11 0.75
C ILE A 62 7.00 19.58 -0.69
N GLN A 63 6.97 20.89 -0.89
CA GLN A 63 6.97 21.50 -2.20
C GLN A 63 8.43 21.85 -2.55
N ASN A 64 9.05 21.07 -3.43
CA ASN A 64 10.36 21.42 -3.98
C ASN A 64 10.18 22.50 -5.05
N ASN A 65 10.28 23.75 -4.64
CA ASN A 65 10.30 24.89 -5.54
C ASN A 65 11.66 24.95 -6.27
N PHE A 66 11.64 25.21 -7.56
CA PHE A 66 12.73 25.82 -8.36
C PHE A 66 13.42 25.05 -9.48
N ILE A 67 13.17 23.77 -9.76
CA ILE A 67 13.89 23.14 -10.88
C ILE A 67 12.92 22.45 -11.83
N SER A 68 12.77 22.99 -13.05
CA SER A 68 12.06 22.30 -14.12
C SER A 68 13.03 21.35 -14.83
N LYS A 69 12.83 20.03 -14.70
CA LYS A 69 13.49 19.03 -15.54
C LYS A 69 12.55 18.64 -16.68
N LEU A 70 13.00 18.69 -17.89
CA LEU A 70 12.27 18.23 -19.06
C LEU A 70 13.06 17.11 -19.73
N THR A 71 12.54 15.90 -19.68
CA THR A 71 13.13 14.75 -20.39
C THR A 71 12.60 14.69 -21.81
N ILE A 72 13.49 14.69 -22.78
CA ILE A 72 13.17 14.64 -24.20
C ILE A 72 13.55 13.28 -24.71
N THR A 73 12.55 12.48 -25.05
CA THR A 73 12.72 11.18 -25.69
C THR A 73 12.54 11.33 -27.20
N PRO A 74 13.30 10.60 -28.05
CA PRO A 74 12.96 10.51 -29.45
C PRO A 74 11.59 9.89 -29.60
N ASN A 75 10.77 10.40 -30.51
CA ASN A 75 9.36 10.04 -30.71
C ASN A 75 9.16 8.58 -31.25
N THR A 76 9.97 7.65 -30.77
CA THR A 76 9.98 6.23 -31.20
C THR A 76 9.68 5.24 -30.08
N ALA A 77 9.43 5.72 -28.84
CA ALA A 77 8.98 4.84 -27.79
C ALA A 77 7.56 4.36 -28.11
N ILE A 78 7.46 3.13 -28.62
CA ILE A 78 6.19 2.40 -28.69
C ILE A 78 5.80 2.07 -27.25
N MET A 79 5.12 3.02 -26.59
CA MET A 79 4.46 2.72 -25.32
C MET A 79 3.57 1.49 -25.56
N PRO A 80 3.61 0.45 -24.72
CA PRO A 80 2.66 -0.63 -24.83
C PRO A 80 1.25 -0.06 -24.70
N GLN A 81 0.57 0.11 -25.83
CA GLN A 81 -0.82 0.52 -25.85
C GLN A 81 -1.66 -0.63 -25.30
N PHE A 82 -2.18 -0.47 -24.11
CA PHE A 82 -3.13 -1.42 -23.55
C PHE A 82 -4.43 -1.34 -24.37
N THR A 83 -4.66 -2.38 -25.15
CA THR A 83 -5.87 -2.45 -25.98
C THR A 83 -7.12 -2.52 -25.09
N PRO A 84 -8.27 -2.03 -25.54
CA PRO A 84 -9.54 -2.15 -24.81
C PRO A 84 -9.87 -3.59 -24.40
N THR A 85 -9.34 -4.59 -25.10
CA THR A 85 -9.50 -6.02 -24.80
C THR A 85 -8.84 -6.41 -23.46
N TRP A 86 -7.63 -5.94 -23.15
CA TRP A 86 -6.98 -6.21 -21.88
C TRP A 86 -7.73 -5.59 -20.70
N PHE A 87 -8.27 -4.39 -20.88
CA PHE A 87 -9.12 -3.78 -19.88
C PHE A 87 -10.41 -4.57 -19.64
N ALA A 88 -11.05 -5.03 -20.71
CA ALA A 88 -12.24 -5.86 -20.61
C ALA A 88 -11.95 -7.17 -19.86
N VAL A 89 -10.83 -7.84 -20.17
CA VAL A 89 -10.39 -9.05 -19.46
C VAL A 89 -10.16 -8.76 -17.98
N TYR A 90 -9.45 -7.68 -17.65
CA TYR A 90 -9.20 -7.30 -16.25
C TYR A 90 -10.51 -7.07 -15.48
N VAL A 91 -11.43 -6.30 -16.04
CA VAL A 91 -12.74 -6.01 -15.43
C VAL A 91 -13.57 -7.28 -15.28
N LEU A 92 -13.60 -8.14 -16.31
CA LEU A 92 -14.37 -9.37 -16.29
C LEU A 92 -13.86 -10.32 -15.21
N VAL A 93 -12.55 -10.56 -15.12
CA VAL A 93 -11.95 -11.43 -14.11
C VAL A 93 -12.19 -10.85 -12.70
N THR A 94 -11.96 -9.55 -12.51
CA THR A 94 -12.17 -8.88 -11.23
C THR A 94 -13.64 -8.97 -10.79
N ALA A 95 -14.58 -8.69 -11.70
CA ALA A 95 -16.01 -8.79 -11.44
C ALA A 95 -16.43 -10.23 -11.10
N ALA A 96 -15.93 -11.22 -11.86
CA ALA A 96 -16.21 -12.63 -11.59
C ALA A 96 -15.71 -13.07 -10.20
N LEU A 97 -14.50 -12.66 -9.80
CA LEU A 97 -13.95 -12.96 -8.48
C LEU A 97 -14.75 -12.28 -7.36
N LEU A 98 -15.12 -11.00 -7.52
CA LEU A 98 -15.94 -10.27 -6.54
C LEU A 98 -17.34 -10.89 -6.41
N LEU A 99 -18.01 -11.17 -7.53
CA LEU A 99 -19.33 -11.81 -7.53
C LEU A 99 -19.27 -13.21 -6.88
N THR A 100 -18.21 -13.96 -7.15
CA THR A 100 -17.96 -15.26 -6.53
C THR A 100 -17.80 -15.13 -5.01
N ALA A 101 -16.99 -14.18 -4.53
CA ALA A 101 -16.79 -13.93 -3.11
C ALA A 101 -18.10 -13.53 -2.42
N VAL A 102 -18.87 -12.62 -3.04
CA VAL A 102 -20.17 -12.14 -2.55
C VAL A 102 -21.19 -13.28 -2.53
N TYR A 103 -21.27 -14.07 -3.62
CA TYR A 103 -22.18 -15.22 -3.71
C TYR A 103 -21.91 -16.23 -2.60
N PHE A 104 -20.66 -16.62 -2.38
CA PHE A 104 -20.32 -17.58 -1.33
C PHE A 104 -20.56 -17.02 0.08
N HIS A 105 -20.33 -15.73 0.28
CA HIS A 105 -20.63 -15.05 1.54
C HIS A 105 -22.12 -15.13 1.85
N TYR A 106 -22.98 -14.70 0.93
CA TYR A 106 -24.43 -14.75 1.15
C TYR A 106 -24.98 -16.18 1.24
N ARG A 107 -24.45 -17.10 0.42
CA ARG A 107 -24.82 -18.52 0.50
C ARG A 107 -24.47 -19.12 1.86
N PHE A 108 -23.32 -18.73 2.43
CA PHE A 108 -22.93 -19.15 3.77
C PHE A 108 -23.90 -18.60 4.82
N LEU A 109 -24.17 -17.30 4.81
CA LEU A 109 -25.11 -16.66 5.74
C LEU A 109 -26.51 -17.24 5.64
N ALA A 110 -27.01 -17.52 4.44
CA ALA A 110 -28.32 -18.11 4.22
C ALA A 110 -28.45 -19.55 4.77
N LYS A 111 -27.32 -20.31 4.81
CA LYS A 111 -27.29 -21.64 5.41
C LYS A 111 -27.30 -21.62 6.94
N LEU A 112 -26.85 -20.52 7.55
CA LEU A 112 -26.80 -20.39 9.00
C LEU A 112 -28.21 -20.13 9.54
N GLN A 113 -28.89 -21.16 9.95
CA GLN A 113 -30.17 -21.04 10.68
C GLN A 113 -29.88 -20.48 12.07
N LEU A 114 -29.93 -19.14 12.21
CA LEU A 114 -29.57 -18.44 13.44
C LEU A 114 -30.75 -18.37 14.40
N GLU A 115 -30.59 -18.95 15.56
CA GLU A 115 -31.52 -18.81 16.69
C GLU A 115 -30.87 -17.93 17.75
N GLN A 116 -31.56 -16.90 18.21
CA GLN A 116 -31.04 -16.01 19.25
C GLN A 116 -31.09 -16.72 20.60
N ILE A 117 -30.01 -16.64 21.34
CA ILE A 117 -29.88 -17.20 22.68
C ILE A 117 -29.43 -16.13 23.69
N THR A 118 -29.81 -16.32 24.96
CA THR A 118 -29.28 -15.53 26.08
C THR A 118 -28.32 -16.44 26.86
N VAL A 119 -27.08 -16.00 26.99
CA VAL A 119 -26.09 -16.68 27.84
C VAL A 119 -25.76 -15.72 29.00
N ASP A 120 -25.98 -16.23 30.19
CA ASP A 120 -25.74 -15.44 31.42
C ASP A 120 -24.24 -15.40 31.71
N HIS A 121 -23.52 -14.47 31.09
CA HIS A 121 -22.09 -14.29 31.27
C HIS A 121 -21.75 -12.83 31.46
N HIS A 122 -21.21 -12.47 32.64
CA HIS A 122 -20.92 -11.10 33.05
C HIS A 122 -20.07 -10.28 32.06
N SER A 123 -19.19 -10.93 31.30
CA SER A 123 -18.28 -10.25 30.36
C SER A 123 -18.91 -9.91 29.01
N ILE A 124 -20.16 -10.35 28.72
CA ILE A 124 -20.72 -10.33 27.35
C ILE A 124 -22.19 -9.87 27.33
N GLN A 125 -22.65 -9.27 28.44
CA GLN A 125 -24.06 -8.84 28.58
C GLN A 125 -24.59 -7.88 27.48
N SER A 126 -23.70 -7.30 26.67
CA SER A 126 -24.06 -6.39 25.56
C SER A 126 -24.08 -7.04 24.18
N LEU A 127 -23.71 -8.33 24.02
CA LEU A 127 -23.61 -8.98 22.72
C LEU A 127 -24.81 -9.90 22.48
N CYS A 128 -25.49 -9.72 21.35
CA CYS A 128 -26.50 -10.65 20.89
C CYS A 128 -25.83 -11.95 20.45
N LEU A 129 -26.07 -13.03 21.18
CA LEU A 129 -25.56 -14.35 20.88
C LEU A 129 -26.59 -15.15 20.07
N TYR A 130 -26.07 -15.91 19.13
CA TYR A 130 -26.87 -16.80 18.29
C TYR A 130 -26.32 -18.22 18.37
N GLN A 131 -27.17 -19.21 18.10
CA GLN A 131 -26.72 -20.57 17.90
C GLN A 131 -27.08 -21.07 16.51
N SER A 132 -26.32 -22.06 16.03
CA SER A 132 -26.59 -22.73 14.76
C SER A 132 -26.08 -24.17 14.76
N LYS A 133 -26.85 -25.06 14.12
CA LYS A 133 -26.45 -26.45 13.87
C LYS A 133 -25.43 -26.62 12.76
N GLN A 134 -25.22 -25.55 11.97
CA GLN A 134 -24.40 -25.60 10.76
C GLN A 134 -22.92 -25.27 11.02
N ILE A 135 -22.60 -24.84 12.23
CA ILE A 135 -21.21 -24.52 12.63
C ILE A 135 -20.76 -25.54 13.71
N SER A 136 -19.47 -25.78 13.71
CA SER A 136 -18.82 -26.72 14.64
C SER A 136 -17.93 -26.04 15.69
N SER A 137 -17.67 -24.73 15.53
CA SER A 137 -16.90 -23.93 16.50
C SER A 137 -17.54 -22.55 16.63
N PRO A 138 -17.37 -21.86 17.78
CA PRO A 138 -17.73 -20.47 17.94
C PRO A 138 -17.11 -19.61 16.84
N MET A 139 -17.84 -18.61 16.33
CA MET A 139 -17.34 -17.71 15.30
C MET A 139 -18.15 -16.42 15.19
N VAL A 140 -17.52 -15.36 14.70
CA VAL A 140 -18.18 -14.09 14.32
C VAL A 140 -18.53 -14.11 12.84
N VAL A 141 -19.82 -13.92 12.51
CA VAL A 141 -20.32 -13.87 11.13
C VAL A 141 -20.89 -12.51 10.80
N GLY A 142 -20.94 -12.19 9.49
CA GLY A 142 -21.38 -10.90 8.98
C GLY A 142 -20.22 -9.89 8.85
N VAL A 143 -20.37 -8.92 7.94
CA VAL A 143 -19.34 -7.91 7.67
C VAL A 143 -19.62 -6.61 8.43
N ILE A 144 -20.81 -6.04 8.27
CA ILE A 144 -21.21 -4.78 8.92
C ILE A 144 -21.92 -5.10 10.24
N ASN A 145 -22.97 -5.91 10.17
CA ASN A 145 -23.75 -6.35 11.34
C ASN A 145 -23.20 -7.71 11.81
N THR A 146 -22.16 -7.67 12.61
CA THR A 146 -21.49 -8.86 13.10
C THR A 146 -22.33 -9.53 14.19
N LYS A 147 -22.47 -10.86 14.10
CA LYS A 147 -23.16 -11.71 15.05
C LYS A 147 -22.20 -12.79 15.57
N LEU A 148 -22.20 -12.99 16.88
CA LEU A 148 -21.47 -14.09 17.50
C LEU A 148 -22.34 -15.34 17.51
N VAL A 149 -21.86 -16.39 16.88
CA VAL A 149 -22.62 -17.63 16.70
C VAL A 149 -21.91 -18.79 17.39
N LEU A 150 -22.65 -19.58 18.17
CA LEU A 150 -22.19 -20.76 18.87
C LEU A 150 -22.77 -22.02 18.22
N PRO A 151 -22.06 -23.18 18.24
CA PRO A 151 -22.64 -24.47 17.89
C PRO A 151 -23.70 -24.86 18.94
N THR A 152 -24.76 -25.55 18.54
CA THR A 152 -25.85 -25.92 19.45
C THR A 152 -25.42 -26.81 20.64
N ASN A 153 -24.30 -27.51 20.49
CA ASN A 153 -23.74 -28.42 21.50
C ASN A 153 -22.53 -27.77 22.26
N TYR A 154 -22.44 -26.45 22.30
CA TYR A 154 -21.31 -25.79 22.95
C TYR A 154 -21.16 -26.14 24.44
N HIS A 155 -22.24 -26.36 25.16
CA HIS A 155 -22.20 -26.77 26.57
C HIS A 155 -21.52 -28.11 26.82
N SER A 156 -21.58 -29.06 25.87
CA SER A 156 -20.93 -30.37 26.00
C SER A 156 -19.47 -30.36 25.57
N HIS A 157 -19.07 -29.33 24.80
CA HIS A 157 -17.73 -29.22 24.22
C HIS A 157 -16.79 -28.34 25.02
N TYR A 158 -17.30 -27.37 25.77
CA TYR A 158 -16.50 -26.40 26.51
C TYR A 158 -16.97 -26.31 27.96
N ASP A 159 -16.03 -26.32 28.90
CA ASP A 159 -16.33 -25.92 30.27
C ASP A 159 -16.56 -24.35 30.30
N ASN A 160 -17.16 -23.91 31.39
CA ASN A 160 -17.56 -22.49 31.51
C ASN A 160 -16.36 -21.51 31.36
N LEU A 161 -15.17 -21.89 31.88
CA LEU A 161 -14.00 -21.00 31.80
C LEU A 161 -13.37 -21.03 30.43
N ALA A 162 -13.30 -22.17 29.76
CA ALA A 162 -12.83 -22.29 28.37
C ALA A 162 -13.75 -21.54 27.42
N LEU A 163 -15.07 -21.69 27.58
CA LEU A 163 -16.05 -20.95 26.81
C LEU A 163 -15.88 -19.43 26.99
N ALA A 164 -15.71 -18.98 28.23
CA ALA A 164 -15.49 -17.56 28.53
C ALA A 164 -14.27 -16.97 27.76
N LEU A 165 -13.15 -17.70 27.75
CA LEU A 165 -11.93 -17.28 27.06
C LEU A 165 -12.13 -17.24 25.52
N ILE A 166 -12.87 -18.21 24.95
CA ILE A 166 -13.20 -18.19 23.50
C ILE A 166 -14.14 -17.04 23.18
N LEU A 167 -15.17 -16.80 24.01
CA LEU A 167 -16.09 -15.68 23.81
C LEU A 167 -15.36 -14.31 23.94
N GLU A 168 -14.37 -14.22 24.83
CA GLU A 168 -13.51 -13.05 24.94
C GLU A 168 -12.71 -12.86 23.62
N HIS A 169 -12.17 -13.94 23.04
CA HIS A 169 -11.48 -13.91 21.74
C HIS A 169 -12.40 -13.41 20.61
N GLU A 170 -13.57 -14.01 20.47
CA GLU A 170 -14.53 -13.61 19.45
C GLU A 170 -15.01 -12.14 19.64
N SER A 171 -15.12 -11.69 20.91
CA SER A 171 -15.48 -10.29 21.22
C SER A 171 -14.43 -9.30 20.76
N VAL A 172 -13.15 -9.67 20.77
CA VAL A 172 -12.06 -8.83 20.21
C VAL A 172 -12.24 -8.62 18.72
N HIS A 173 -12.57 -9.67 17.95
CA HIS A 173 -12.86 -9.57 16.52
C HIS A 173 -14.02 -8.61 16.23
N ILE A 174 -15.09 -8.67 17.03
CA ILE A 174 -16.23 -7.76 16.91
C ILE A 174 -15.82 -6.31 17.17
N LYS A 175 -15.14 -6.06 18.31
CA LYS A 175 -14.70 -4.71 18.70
C LYS A 175 -13.76 -4.06 17.69
N ARG A 176 -12.88 -4.86 17.08
CA ARG A 176 -11.92 -4.42 16.06
C ARG A 176 -12.52 -4.33 14.66
N LYS A 177 -13.75 -4.85 14.48
CA LYS A 177 -14.42 -4.99 13.16
C LYS A 177 -13.56 -5.80 12.17
N ASP A 178 -12.95 -6.87 12.64
CA ASP A 178 -12.00 -7.67 11.86
C ASP A 178 -12.63 -8.23 10.57
N ASN A 179 -13.91 -8.59 10.59
CA ASN A 179 -14.64 -9.06 9.40
C ASN A 179 -14.74 -7.97 8.32
N LEU A 180 -14.91 -6.72 8.71
CA LEU A 180 -14.92 -5.57 7.77
C LEU A 180 -13.52 -5.36 7.18
N ILE A 181 -12.48 -5.39 8.02
CA ILE A 181 -11.09 -5.27 7.57
C ILE A 181 -10.76 -6.39 6.58
N ASN A 182 -11.15 -7.63 6.88
CA ASN A 182 -10.96 -8.78 6.00
C ASN A 182 -11.70 -8.64 4.67
N ALA A 183 -12.93 -8.11 4.67
CA ALA A 183 -13.69 -7.87 3.46
C ALA A 183 -13.03 -6.80 2.56
N ILE A 184 -12.55 -5.70 3.16
CA ILE A 184 -11.81 -4.64 2.45
C ILE A 184 -10.50 -5.21 1.90
N ALA A 185 -9.72 -5.93 2.72
CA ALA A 185 -8.45 -6.51 2.31
C ALA A 185 -8.62 -7.56 1.19
N LEU A 186 -9.65 -8.41 1.26
CA LEU A 186 -9.99 -9.35 0.21
C LEU A 186 -10.37 -8.64 -1.08
N SER A 187 -11.19 -7.58 -1.01
CA SER A 187 -11.57 -6.79 -2.18
C SER A 187 -10.36 -6.13 -2.82
N ALA A 188 -9.44 -5.57 -2.03
CA ALA A 188 -8.18 -5.02 -2.52
C ALA A 188 -7.29 -6.11 -3.17
N THR A 189 -7.23 -7.30 -2.57
CA THR A 189 -6.49 -8.44 -3.14
C THR A 189 -7.10 -8.90 -4.46
N ILE A 190 -8.44 -8.92 -4.58
CA ILE A 190 -9.14 -9.26 -5.82
C ILE A 190 -8.88 -8.20 -6.90
N LEU A 191 -8.82 -6.91 -6.56
CA LEU A 191 -8.40 -5.86 -7.51
C LEU A 191 -6.98 -6.08 -8.02
N LEU A 192 -6.12 -6.67 -7.20
CA LEU A 192 -4.73 -7.01 -7.52
C LEU A 192 -4.56 -8.51 -7.81
N TRP A 193 -5.58 -9.18 -8.37
CA TRP A 193 -5.64 -10.64 -8.52
C TRP A 193 -4.43 -11.25 -9.22
N PHE A 194 -3.81 -10.51 -10.12
CA PHE A 194 -2.62 -10.90 -10.88
C PHE A 194 -1.32 -10.80 -10.06
N ASN A 195 -1.32 -10.14 -8.88
CA ASN A 195 -0.15 -10.00 -8.02
C ASN A 195 -0.13 -11.09 -6.93
N PRO A 196 0.78 -12.08 -7.00
CA PRO A 196 0.84 -13.16 -6.02
C PRO A 196 1.17 -12.66 -4.61
N LEU A 197 1.93 -11.56 -4.48
CA LEU A 197 2.25 -10.98 -3.17
C LEU A 197 0.99 -10.45 -2.47
N ALA A 198 0.00 -9.95 -3.20
CA ALA A 198 -1.26 -9.52 -2.61
C ALA A 198 -1.99 -10.67 -1.90
N TRP A 199 -2.01 -11.86 -2.50
CA TRP A 199 -2.60 -13.06 -1.88
C TRP A 199 -1.82 -13.55 -0.67
N LEU A 200 -0.49 -13.55 -0.74
CA LEU A 200 0.38 -13.87 0.40
C LEU A 200 0.20 -12.85 1.53
N GLY A 201 0.09 -11.56 1.18
CA GLY A 201 -0.20 -10.49 2.11
C GLY A 201 -1.54 -10.68 2.82
N TYR A 202 -2.60 -10.99 2.09
CA TYR A 202 -3.91 -11.26 2.67
C TYR A 202 -3.89 -12.45 3.64
N ALA A 203 -3.20 -13.54 3.27
CA ALA A 203 -3.04 -14.70 4.15
C ALA A 203 -2.26 -14.36 5.42
N SER A 204 -1.20 -13.55 5.30
CA SER A 204 -0.41 -13.06 6.43
C SER A 204 -1.23 -12.14 7.34
N LEU A 205 -1.95 -11.16 6.78
CA LEU A 205 -2.83 -10.27 7.54
C LEU A 205 -3.79 -11.07 8.42
N ARG A 206 -4.46 -12.06 7.87
CA ARG A 206 -5.39 -12.91 8.63
C ARG A 206 -4.70 -13.69 9.74
N ARG A 207 -3.52 -14.24 9.46
CA ARG A 207 -2.74 -14.99 10.46
C ARG A 207 -2.31 -14.10 11.62
N ILE A 208 -1.75 -12.91 11.33
CA ILE A 208 -1.33 -11.93 12.34
C ILE A 208 -2.54 -11.39 13.13
N GLN A 209 -3.69 -11.26 12.51
CA GLN A 209 -4.94 -10.89 13.15
C GLN A 209 -5.29 -11.87 14.28
N GLU A 210 -5.22 -13.19 14.01
CA GLU A 210 -5.44 -14.25 15.02
C GLU A 210 -4.41 -14.16 16.15
N LEU A 211 -3.11 -14.08 15.83
CA LEU A 211 -2.03 -13.98 16.81
C LEU A 211 -2.17 -12.73 17.70
N SER A 212 -2.58 -11.61 17.12
CA SER A 212 -2.83 -10.35 17.83
C SER A 212 -4.07 -10.45 18.73
N CYS A 213 -5.07 -11.23 18.33
CA CYS A 213 -6.27 -11.49 19.12
C CYS A 213 -5.92 -12.33 20.35
N ASP A 214 -5.17 -13.42 20.15
CA ASP A 214 -4.68 -14.28 21.24
C ASP A 214 -3.85 -13.50 22.26
N GLU A 215 -2.92 -12.65 21.80
CA GLU A 215 -2.10 -11.80 22.66
C GLU A 215 -2.97 -10.84 23.51
N GLN A 216 -4.01 -10.28 22.92
CA GLN A 216 -4.90 -9.36 23.62
C GLN A 216 -5.72 -10.06 24.71
N VAL A 217 -6.27 -11.25 24.40
CA VAL A 217 -7.03 -12.06 25.36
C VAL A 217 -6.15 -12.53 26.53
N LEU A 218 -4.91 -12.91 26.24
CA LEU A 218 -4.01 -13.53 27.21
C LEU A 218 -3.13 -12.55 27.98
N LYS A 219 -3.25 -11.25 27.74
CA LYS A 219 -2.37 -10.22 28.29
C LYS A 219 -2.20 -10.26 29.79
N ASN A 220 -3.25 -10.60 30.55
CA ASN A 220 -3.23 -10.63 32.02
C ASN A 220 -3.70 -11.99 32.56
N LYS A 221 -3.61 -13.06 31.78
CA LYS A 221 -4.07 -14.38 32.18
C LYS A 221 -2.95 -15.20 32.82
N SER A 222 -3.32 -16.01 33.82
CA SER A 222 -2.39 -16.95 34.47
C SER A 222 -1.93 -18.05 33.51
N THR A 223 -0.83 -18.72 33.85
CA THR A 223 -0.34 -19.87 33.06
C THR A 223 -1.39 -20.95 32.89
N GLU A 224 -2.19 -21.22 33.92
CA GLU A 224 -3.28 -22.19 33.88
C GLU A 224 -4.36 -21.81 32.87
N GLN A 225 -4.75 -20.53 32.86
CA GLN A 225 -5.72 -20.00 31.90
C GLN A 225 -5.18 -20.05 30.46
N ARG A 226 -3.88 -19.78 30.25
CA ARG A 226 -3.21 -19.91 28.95
C ARG A 226 -3.22 -21.37 28.45
N ILE A 227 -2.96 -22.35 29.32
CA ILE A 227 -3.04 -23.78 28.99
C ILE A 227 -4.47 -24.16 28.63
N LEU A 228 -5.46 -23.74 29.43
CA LEU A 228 -6.87 -24.02 29.17
C LEU A 228 -7.30 -23.41 27.83
N TYR A 229 -6.93 -22.16 27.56
CA TYR A 229 -7.19 -21.51 26.30
C TYR A 229 -6.57 -22.26 25.11
N SER A 230 -5.31 -22.70 25.23
CA SER A 230 -4.63 -23.47 24.18
C SER A 230 -5.35 -24.78 23.88
N LYS A 231 -5.83 -25.49 24.92
CA LYS A 231 -6.63 -26.71 24.76
C LYS A 231 -7.95 -26.42 24.05
N ALA A 232 -8.64 -25.35 24.43
CA ALA A 232 -9.89 -24.93 23.83
C ALA A 232 -9.71 -24.58 22.34
N LEU A 233 -8.62 -23.87 21.97
CA LEU A 233 -8.28 -23.56 20.58
C LEU A 233 -8.03 -24.83 19.75
N VAL A 234 -7.27 -25.79 20.26
CA VAL A 234 -7.02 -27.06 19.58
C VAL A 234 -8.34 -27.82 19.40
N HIS A 235 -9.22 -27.80 20.39
CA HIS A 235 -10.53 -28.41 20.32
C HIS A 235 -11.39 -27.75 19.22
N CYS A 236 -11.44 -26.41 19.15
CA CYS A 236 -12.09 -25.68 18.07
C CYS A 236 -11.57 -26.11 16.69
N ALA A 237 -10.24 -26.22 16.56
CA ALA A 237 -9.61 -26.61 15.31
C ALA A 237 -9.93 -28.05 14.88
N SER A 238 -10.10 -28.97 15.82
CA SER A 238 -10.40 -30.38 15.53
C SER A 238 -11.77 -30.58 14.89
N PHE A 239 -12.73 -29.71 15.16
CA PHE A 239 -14.06 -29.72 14.57
C PHE A 239 -14.22 -28.85 13.34
N SER A 240 -13.26 -27.94 13.09
CA SER A 240 -13.35 -27.03 11.98
C SER A 240 -13.14 -27.77 10.66
N ARG A 241 -14.20 -27.91 9.87
CA ARG A 241 -14.08 -28.35 8.47
C ARG A 241 -13.49 -27.21 7.67
N ALA A 242 -12.63 -27.54 6.71
CA ALA A 242 -12.09 -26.56 5.76
C ALA A 242 -13.26 -25.76 5.14
N GLY A 243 -13.51 -24.59 5.68
CA GLY A 243 -14.56 -23.69 5.22
C GLY A 243 -14.02 -22.71 4.18
N LEU A 244 -14.94 -22.05 3.50
CA LEU A 244 -14.65 -20.99 2.53
C LEU A 244 -13.65 -19.96 3.05
N MET A 245 -12.78 -19.46 2.16
CA MET A 245 -11.65 -18.55 2.43
C MET A 245 -11.94 -17.39 3.40
N ALA A 246 -13.17 -16.91 3.47
CA ALA A 246 -13.56 -15.79 4.33
C ALA A 246 -13.75 -16.15 5.81
N TYR A 247 -14.12 -17.41 6.12
CA TYR A 247 -14.50 -17.82 7.47
C TYR A 247 -13.69 -19.00 8.03
N SER A 248 -12.64 -19.45 7.30
CA SER A 248 -11.75 -20.53 7.76
C SER A 248 -10.73 -19.98 8.78
N GLN A 249 -11.16 -19.71 10.00
CA GLN A 249 -10.28 -19.19 11.06
C GLN A 249 -9.40 -20.27 11.70
N TYR A 250 -9.88 -21.50 11.81
CA TYR A 250 -9.21 -22.55 12.57
C TYR A 250 -8.55 -23.65 11.70
N GLY A 251 -8.70 -23.59 10.35
CA GLY A 251 -8.38 -24.71 9.47
C GLY A 251 -6.92 -24.81 8.98
N ASP A 252 -6.09 -23.79 9.18
CA ASP A 252 -4.68 -23.84 8.76
C ASP A 252 -3.79 -24.36 9.90
N LYS A 253 -3.26 -25.58 9.73
CA LYS A 253 -2.36 -26.23 10.68
C LYS A 253 -1.15 -25.34 11.03
N ASN A 254 -0.59 -24.63 10.07
CA ASN A 254 0.56 -23.79 10.29
C ASN A 254 0.23 -22.58 11.16
N THR A 255 -0.89 -21.94 10.92
CA THR A 255 -1.39 -20.84 11.75
C THR A 255 -1.67 -21.31 13.17
N MET A 256 -2.30 -22.48 13.35
CA MET A 256 -2.57 -23.05 14.66
C MET A 256 -1.27 -23.34 15.44
N LEU A 257 -0.26 -23.94 14.79
CA LEU A 257 1.04 -24.18 15.42
C LEU A 257 1.73 -22.87 15.83
N GLN A 258 1.64 -21.84 15.03
CA GLN A 258 2.18 -20.52 15.38
C GLN A 258 1.43 -19.91 16.56
N ARG A 259 0.09 -19.97 16.61
CA ARG A 259 -0.71 -19.52 17.76
C ARG A 259 -0.26 -20.21 19.05
N LEU A 260 -0.17 -21.54 19.04
CA LEU A 260 0.26 -22.32 20.20
C LEU A 260 1.68 -21.98 20.66
N ASN A 261 2.61 -21.79 19.72
CA ASN A 261 3.98 -21.40 20.05
C ASN A 261 4.05 -20.01 20.65
N GLN A 262 3.27 -19.06 20.16
CA GLN A 262 3.25 -17.68 20.67
C GLN A 262 2.60 -17.59 22.07
N ILE A 263 1.54 -18.39 22.34
CA ILE A 263 0.91 -18.45 23.67
C ILE A 263 1.90 -18.89 24.76
N LYS A 264 2.90 -19.73 24.40
CA LYS A 264 3.96 -20.18 25.31
C LYS A 264 5.01 -19.10 25.59
N GLN A 265 5.19 -18.13 24.70
CA GLN A 265 6.20 -17.08 24.90
C GLN A 265 5.65 -16.01 25.84
N ILE A 266 6.45 -15.70 26.86
CA ILE A 266 6.19 -14.53 27.72
C ILE A 266 6.52 -13.29 26.92
N ASP A 267 5.69 -12.27 26.98
CA ASP A 267 5.87 -11.01 26.21
C ASP A 267 7.12 -10.24 26.72
N ASN A 268 8.27 -10.57 26.16
CA ASN A 268 9.55 -9.90 26.38
C ASN A 268 9.86 -8.84 25.32
N SER A 269 8.84 -8.28 24.68
CA SER A 269 9.05 -7.32 23.60
C SER A 269 9.75 -6.04 24.11
N SER A 270 10.96 -5.80 23.62
CA SER A 270 11.78 -4.64 23.95
C SER A 270 11.10 -3.34 23.53
N PHE A 271 10.99 -2.37 24.44
CA PHE A 271 10.48 -1.03 24.12
C PHE A 271 11.32 -0.35 23.02
N ILE A 272 12.65 -0.55 23.06
CA ILE A 272 13.59 -0.01 22.07
C ILE A 272 13.28 -0.57 20.67
N ALA A 273 13.03 -1.88 20.54
CA ALA A 273 12.68 -2.51 19.25
C ALA A 273 11.36 -1.96 18.70
N LYS A 274 10.36 -1.75 19.56
CA LYS A 274 9.08 -1.14 19.17
C LYS A 274 9.26 0.28 18.66
N THR A 275 10.02 1.12 19.37
CA THR A 275 10.25 2.52 19.01
C THR A 275 11.07 2.63 17.72
N ALA A 276 12.14 1.84 17.59
CA ALA A 276 12.97 1.80 16.39
C ALA A 276 12.15 1.40 15.15
N LEU A 277 11.25 0.42 15.28
CA LEU A 277 10.39 -0.01 14.21
C LEU A 277 9.39 1.08 13.79
N VAL A 278 8.77 1.79 14.76
CA VAL A 278 7.85 2.90 14.46
C VAL A 278 8.57 4.03 13.72
N ILE A 279 9.79 4.38 14.17
CA ILE A 279 10.61 5.41 13.49
C ILE A 279 10.98 4.97 12.09
N PHE A 280 11.41 3.72 11.91
CA PHE A 280 11.75 3.17 10.60
C PHE A 280 10.57 3.15 9.64
N THR A 281 9.38 2.74 10.11
CA THR A 281 8.17 2.71 9.28
C THR A 281 7.67 4.11 8.94
N ALA A 282 7.79 5.06 9.85
CA ALA A 282 7.52 6.47 9.57
C ALA A 282 8.49 7.03 8.52
N GLY A 283 9.77 6.68 8.59
CA GLY A 283 10.78 7.02 7.59
C GLY A 283 10.48 6.41 6.22
N MET A 284 10.05 5.16 6.14
CA MET A 284 9.59 4.54 4.90
C MET A 284 8.37 5.25 4.30
N LEU A 285 7.36 5.58 5.10
CA LEU A 285 6.19 6.32 4.62
C LEU A 285 6.58 7.70 4.09
N SER A 286 7.49 8.39 4.77
CA SER A 286 8.01 9.69 4.32
C SER A 286 8.76 9.56 2.99
N SER A 287 9.58 8.52 2.82
CA SER A 287 10.30 8.28 1.56
C SER A 287 9.36 7.95 0.40
N PHE A 288 8.27 7.21 0.63
CA PHE A 288 7.25 6.97 -0.39
C PHE A 288 6.48 8.23 -0.79
N ALA A 289 6.19 9.11 0.18
CA ALA A 289 5.57 10.40 -0.11
C ALA A 289 6.48 11.31 -0.96
N ILE A 290 7.81 11.17 -0.82
CA ILE A 290 8.81 11.92 -1.56
C ILE A 290 9.12 11.28 -2.92
N ALA A 291 9.29 9.93 -2.96
CA ALA A 291 9.74 9.20 -4.14
C ALA A 291 8.73 9.20 -5.30
N LYS A 292 7.44 9.37 -5.01
CA LYS A 292 6.38 9.41 -6.02
C LYS A 292 5.99 10.84 -6.41
N GLN A 293 6.92 11.78 -6.32
CA GLN A 293 6.71 13.04 -7.04
C GLN A 293 6.89 12.73 -8.53
N PRO A 294 5.80 12.72 -9.34
CA PRO A 294 6.02 12.85 -10.77
C PRO A 294 6.85 14.11 -10.91
N MET A 295 7.80 14.13 -11.83
CA MET A 295 8.38 15.37 -12.31
C MET A 295 7.26 16.19 -12.95
N SER A 296 6.33 16.66 -12.13
CA SER A 296 5.34 17.61 -12.56
C SER A 296 6.13 18.90 -12.73
N VAL A 297 6.09 19.41 -13.92
CA VAL A 297 6.37 20.82 -14.18
C VAL A 297 5.51 21.61 -13.20
N GLU A 298 6.10 21.92 -12.03
CA GLU A 298 5.38 22.70 -11.03
C GLU A 298 5.19 24.09 -11.56
N LYS A 299 3.94 24.43 -11.74
CA LYS A 299 3.50 25.78 -12.02
C LYS A 299 4.03 26.68 -10.91
N THR A 300 5.15 27.37 -11.14
CA THR A 300 5.45 28.60 -10.43
C THR A 300 4.23 29.49 -10.61
N LYS A 301 3.55 29.84 -9.54
CA LYS A 301 2.27 30.55 -9.55
C LYS A 301 2.28 31.84 -10.37
N ASP A 302 3.48 32.42 -10.66
CA ASP A 302 3.65 33.66 -11.33
C ASP A 302 4.21 33.59 -12.78
N TYR A 303 4.78 32.41 -13.20
CA TYR A 303 5.40 32.29 -14.54
C TYR A 303 4.93 31.01 -15.23
N GLN A 304 3.68 31.01 -15.69
CA GLN A 304 3.14 29.87 -16.45
C GLN A 304 3.72 29.88 -17.86
N ALA A 305 4.42 28.84 -18.27
CA ALA A 305 4.77 28.66 -19.66
C ALA A 305 3.48 28.42 -20.47
N VAL A 306 3.18 29.37 -21.37
CA VAL A 306 2.04 29.32 -22.29
C VAL A 306 2.36 28.41 -23.46
N MET A 307 3.62 28.43 -23.90
CA MET A 307 4.11 27.59 -24.99
C MET A 307 5.52 27.10 -24.67
N ARG A 308 5.75 25.82 -24.82
CA ARG A 308 7.06 25.18 -24.76
C ARG A 308 7.30 24.43 -26.07
N VAL A 309 8.39 24.75 -26.72
CA VAL A 309 8.85 24.03 -27.90
C VAL A 309 9.87 23.01 -27.44
N GLU A 310 9.64 21.76 -27.78
CA GLU A 310 10.57 20.67 -27.48
C GLU A 310 11.80 20.76 -28.35
N PRO A 311 13.02 20.59 -27.78
CA PRO A 311 14.22 20.56 -28.60
C PRO A 311 14.22 19.29 -29.47
N ILE A 312 14.78 19.46 -30.67
CA ILE A 312 14.95 18.36 -31.60
C ILE A 312 16.16 17.53 -31.15
N TYR A 313 15.98 16.22 -31.05
CA TYR A 313 17.09 15.31 -30.76
C TYR A 313 18.08 15.30 -31.92
N PRO A 314 19.38 15.57 -31.69
CA PRO A 314 20.36 15.58 -32.76
C PRO A 314 20.47 14.22 -33.44
N ILE A 315 20.32 14.15 -34.76
CA ILE A 315 20.29 12.87 -35.50
C ILE A 315 21.56 12.06 -35.25
N ARG A 316 22.73 12.70 -35.28
CA ARG A 316 24.02 12.04 -35.01
C ARG A 316 24.12 11.46 -33.61
N ALA A 317 23.54 12.13 -32.61
CA ALA A 317 23.51 11.62 -31.25
C ALA A 317 22.57 10.42 -31.10
N ALA A 318 21.42 10.45 -31.79
CA ALA A 318 20.50 9.32 -31.84
C ALA A 318 21.10 8.09 -32.52
N GLU A 319 21.77 8.27 -33.66
CA GLU A 319 22.47 7.20 -34.37
C GLU A 319 23.62 6.57 -33.57
N GLN A 320 24.28 7.34 -32.74
CA GLN A 320 25.39 6.91 -31.89
C GLN A 320 24.96 6.41 -30.50
N GLY A 321 23.67 6.42 -30.20
CA GLY A 321 23.17 5.99 -28.89
C GLY A 321 23.55 6.91 -27.74
N ILE A 322 23.85 8.21 -27.98
CA ILE A 322 24.36 9.14 -26.99
C ILE A 322 23.17 9.85 -26.32
N SER A 323 22.95 9.62 -25.04
CA SER A 323 22.03 10.37 -24.17
C SER A 323 22.80 11.39 -23.33
N GLY A 324 22.12 12.42 -22.82
CA GLY A 324 22.78 13.44 -22.02
C GLY A 324 21.83 14.52 -21.49
N SER A 325 22.41 15.51 -20.79
CA SER A 325 21.67 16.58 -20.14
C SER A 325 22.34 17.95 -20.37
N VAL A 326 21.51 18.99 -20.50
CA VAL A 326 21.97 20.37 -20.62
C VAL A 326 21.24 21.24 -19.62
N VAL A 327 21.97 21.99 -18.81
CA VAL A 327 21.45 23.05 -17.94
C VAL A 327 21.59 24.38 -18.60
N LEU A 328 20.46 25.07 -18.78
CA LEU A 328 20.37 26.39 -19.35
C LEU A 328 19.96 27.40 -18.29
N LYS A 329 20.60 28.59 -18.37
CA LYS A 329 20.24 29.78 -17.61
C LYS A 329 19.63 30.79 -18.58
N TYR A 330 18.52 31.42 -18.18
CA TYR A 330 17.79 32.36 -19.00
C TYR A 330 17.01 33.37 -18.16
N ASP A 331 16.57 34.45 -18.78
CA ASP A 331 15.69 35.44 -18.19
C ASP A 331 14.31 35.36 -18.86
N ILE A 332 13.27 35.62 -18.09
CA ILE A 332 11.89 35.77 -18.57
C ILE A 332 11.59 37.28 -18.57
N LEU A 333 11.31 37.83 -19.72
CA LEU A 333 10.92 39.23 -19.85
C LEU A 333 9.49 39.47 -19.33
N PRO A 334 9.09 40.69 -18.96
CA PRO A 334 7.72 41.02 -18.61
C PRO A 334 6.69 40.62 -19.66
N SER A 335 7.07 40.58 -20.95
CA SER A 335 6.27 40.09 -22.06
C SER A 335 6.06 38.57 -22.07
N GLY A 336 6.76 37.84 -21.20
CA GLY A 336 6.77 36.36 -21.18
C GLY A 336 7.78 35.73 -22.13
N ALA A 337 8.51 36.49 -22.97
CA ALA A 337 9.53 35.95 -23.86
C ALA A 337 10.80 35.59 -23.08
N THR A 338 11.50 34.53 -23.53
CA THR A 338 12.80 34.15 -22.97
C THR A 338 13.94 34.97 -23.58
N SER A 339 14.91 35.38 -22.76
CA SER A 339 16.10 36.13 -23.17
C SER A 339 17.34 35.67 -22.42
N ASN A 340 18.54 36.13 -22.82
CA ASN A 340 19.83 35.85 -22.18
C ASN A 340 20.11 34.34 -21.97
N VAL A 341 19.73 33.51 -22.95
CA VAL A 341 19.88 32.03 -22.86
C VAL A 341 21.36 31.63 -22.96
N SER A 342 21.90 31.08 -21.89
CA SER A 342 23.26 30.56 -21.79
C SER A 342 23.30 29.13 -21.25
N VAL A 343 24.30 28.35 -21.69
CA VAL A 343 24.56 27.03 -21.12
C VAL A 343 25.39 27.17 -19.86
N VAL A 344 24.98 26.54 -18.79
CA VAL A 344 25.69 26.53 -17.50
C VAL A 344 26.48 25.25 -17.36
N SER A 345 25.90 24.12 -17.77
CA SER A 345 26.53 22.81 -17.75
C SER A 345 25.91 21.94 -18.82
N ALA A 346 26.68 21.02 -19.39
CA ALA A 346 26.20 20.02 -20.34
C ALA A 346 27.03 18.72 -20.19
N GLU A 347 26.36 17.61 -20.32
CA GLU A 347 26.98 16.28 -20.27
C GLU A 347 26.28 15.33 -21.26
N PRO A 348 26.96 14.90 -22.36
CA PRO A 348 28.31 15.28 -22.78
C PRO A 348 28.39 16.75 -23.33
N GLU A 349 29.58 17.33 -23.25
CA GLU A 349 29.79 18.72 -23.71
C GLU A 349 29.45 18.86 -25.19
N ASP A 350 28.82 20.00 -25.54
CA ASP A 350 28.51 20.47 -26.90
C ASP A 350 27.61 19.61 -27.78
N VAL A 351 27.20 18.44 -27.36
CA VAL A 351 26.36 17.57 -28.20
C VAL A 351 24.92 18.08 -28.33
N PHE A 352 24.32 18.53 -27.24
CA PHE A 352 22.92 18.96 -27.17
C PHE A 352 22.72 20.48 -27.05
N ASN A 353 23.79 21.25 -26.83
CA ASN A 353 23.77 22.66 -26.49
C ASN A 353 23.01 23.52 -27.52
N ARG A 354 23.19 23.25 -28.81
CA ARG A 354 22.57 24.01 -29.88
C ARG A 354 21.07 23.85 -29.91
N GLU A 355 20.59 22.62 -29.87
CA GLU A 355 19.17 22.34 -29.97
C GLU A 355 18.43 22.74 -28.70
N ALA A 356 19.06 22.57 -27.54
CA ALA A 356 18.56 23.01 -26.24
C ALA A 356 18.38 24.59 -26.23
N LYS A 357 19.39 25.34 -26.64
CA LYS A 357 19.28 26.82 -26.75
C LYS A 357 18.22 27.25 -27.77
N ARG A 358 18.13 26.56 -28.91
CA ARG A 358 17.16 26.85 -29.97
C ARG A 358 15.72 26.71 -29.49
N ALA A 359 15.44 25.59 -28.77
CA ALA A 359 14.11 25.33 -28.22
C ALA A 359 13.74 26.36 -27.15
N LEU A 360 14.65 26.61 -26.17
CA LEU A 360 14.36 27.51 -25.06
C LEU A 360 14.11 28.95 -25.53
N LYS A 361 14.76 29.43 -26.60
CA LYS A 361 14.51 30.75 -27.18
C LYS A 361 13.08 30.92 -27.75
N GLN A 362 12.38 29.82 -28.00
CA GLN A 362 11.01 29.83 -28.52
C GLN A 362 9.96 29.64 -27.44
N TRP A 363 10.38 29.44 -26.18
CA TRP A 363 9.44 29.31 -25.07
C TRP A 363 8.79 30.66 -24.76
N GLN A 364 7.49 30.59 -24.47
CA GLN A 364 6.68 31.74 -24.10
C GLN A 364 6.01 31.49 -22.76
N TYR A 365 6.17 32.42 -21.85
CA TYR A 365 5.54 32.46 -20.55
C TYR A 365 4.37 33.44 -20.52
N ALA A 366 3.50 33.34 -19.53
CA ALA A 366 2.46 34.33 -19.30
C ALA A 366 3.12 35.69 -18.98
N PRO A 367 2.61 36.83 -19.53
CA PRO A 367 3.10 38.14 -19.19
C PRO A 367 3.03 38.40 -17.67
N SER A 368 4.03 39.07 -17.14
CA SER A 368 4.15 39.43 -15.72
C SER A 368 4.64 40.86 -15.55
N GLU A 369 4.38 41.48 -14.40
CA GLU A 369 4.76 42.90 -14.19
C GLU A 369 6.28 43.14 -14.17
N SER A 370 7.06 42.15 -13.66
CA SER A 370 8.50 42.34 -13.41
C SER A 370 9.44 41.44 -14.22
N GLY A 371 8.89 40.38 -14.87
CA GLY A 371 9.71 39.32 -15.44
C GLY A 371 10.49 38.54 -14.35
N PHE A 372 11.36 37.64 -14.77
CA PHE A 372 12.21 36.87 -13.86
C PHE A 372 13.62 36.71 -14.42
N LYS A 373 14.63 36.92 -13.58
CA LYS A 373 16.04 36.82 -13.98
C LYS A 373 16.68 35.55 -13.43
N ASN A 374 17.62 35.00 -14.20
CA ASN A 374 18.43 33.85 -13.82
C ASN A 374 17.61 32.56 -13.56
N ALA A 375 16.55 32.33 -14.32
CA ALA A 375 15.85 31.05 -14.32
C ALA A 375 16.79 29.96 -14.81
N LEU A 376 16.64 28.73 -14.22
CA LEU A 376 17.40 27.56 -14.63
C LEU A 376 16.45 26.49 -15.12
N VAL A 377 16.82 25.78 -16.18
CA VAL A 377 16.14 24.59 -16.68
C VAL A 377 17.17 23.56 -17.07
N GLN A 378 16.93 22.31 -16.66
CA GLN A 378 17.65 21.15 -17.17
C GLN A 378 16.80 20.46 -18.22
N LEU A 379 17.40 20.21 -19.41
CA LEU A 379 16.83 19.47 -20.51
C LEU A 379 17.59 18.15 -20.64
N ASP A 380 16.89 17.03 -20.42
CA ASP A 380 17.48 15.70 -20.50
C ASP A 380 17.10 15.06 -21.83
N PHE A 381 18.12 14.69 -22.63
CA PHE A 381 18.00 13.99 -23.89
C PHE A 381 18.21 12.50 -23.62
N ALA A 382 17.16 11.73 -23.67
CA ALA A 382 17.18 10.28 -23.37
C ALA A 382 16.73 9.48 -24.58
N LEU A 383 17.41 8.37 -24.83
CA LEU A 383 17.02 7.38 -25.85
C LEU A 383 16.09 6.32 -25.27
N ASP A 384 16.09 6.15 -23.96
CA ASP A 384 15.26 5.23 -23.20
C ASP A 384 14.55 5.98 -22.06
N GLU A 385 13.31 5.62 -21.76
CA GLU A 385 12.53 6.19 -20.64
C GLU A 385 13.15 5.90 -19.28
N ASN A 386 13.98 4.86 -19.16
CA ASN A 386 14.69 4.50 -17.95
C ASN A 386 16.04 5.23 -17.78
N TYR A 387 16.39 6.15 -18.69
CA TYR A 387 17.61 6.92 -18.57
C TYR A 387 17.57 7.80 -17.32
N GLN A 388 18.46 7.53 -16.38
CA GLN A 388 18.68 8.39 -15.21
C GLN A 388 19.72 9.46 -15.58
N ALA A 389 19.24 10.66 -15.88
CA ALA A 389 20.12 11.80 -16.10
C ALA A 389 20.89 12.16 -14.82
N ASN A 390 22.17 12.50 -14.98
CA ASN A 390 22.94 13.08 -13.88
C ASN A 390 22.32 14.40 -13.45
N ASP A 391 22.16 14.63 -12.15
CA ASP A 391 21.66 15.91 -11.63
C ASP A 391 22.76 16.98 -11.69
N LEU A 392 22.83 17.68 -12.84
CA LEU A 392 23.83 18.71 -13.08
C LEU A 392 23.56 19.98 -12.27
N ILE A 393 22.32 20.19 -11.83
CA ILE A 393 21.94 21.39 -11.08
C ILE A 393 22.44 21.32 -9.64
N GLU A 394 22.46 20.14 -9.01
CA GLU A 394 23.07 19.96 -7.68
C GLU A 394 24.58 20.25 -7.69
N LYS A 395 25.30 19.82 -8.75
CA LYS A 395 26.73 20.13 -8.93
C LYS A 395 26.98 21.64 -9.00
N ILE A 396 26.11 22.41 -9.62
CA ILE A 396 26.22 23.87 -9.73
C ILE A 396 25.99 24.56 -8.40
N LYS A 397 25.04 24.10 -7.59
CA LYS A 397 24.77 24.65 -6.24
C LYS A 397 25.95 24.49 -5.28
N VAL A 398 26.71 23.41 -5.40
CA VAL A 398 27.88 23.14 -4.55
C VAL A 398 29.09 23.95 -4.98
N SER A 399 29.27 24.26 -6.27
CA SER A 399 30.43 25.04 -6.79
C SER A 399 30.28 26.55 -6.62
N SER A 400 29.09 27.03 -6.30
CA SER A 400 28.83 28.48 -6.13
C SER A 400 28.99 28.95 -4.66
N LYS A 401 29.65 28.16 -3.80
CA LYS A 401 30.05 28.56 -2.44
C LYS A 401 31.48 29.10 -2.41
#